data_5eca57f0477f956e81eb3f1216c300c9
#
_entry.id   5eca57f0477f956e81eb3f1216c300c9
#
_cell.length_a   1.000
_cell.length_b   1.000
_cell.length_c   1.000
_cell.angle_alpha   90.00
_cell.angle_beta   90.00
_cell.angle_gamma   90.00
#
_symmetry.space_group_name_H-M   'P 1'
#
loop_
_entity.id
_entity.type
_entity.pdbx_description
1 polymer ?
#
loop_
_entity_poly.entity_id
_entity_poly.type
_entity_poly.pdbx_seq_one_letter_code
_entity_poly.pdbx_strand_id
1 'polypeptide(L)'
;MEEVKNTKLIGIGNEGIKKLEEVESKIVEKIDTEKININKDVDKDYVRALLDGVDILLLTYNSEDKQALQIVNAIGYMADERRVLSVGLDLSEKENKNEIKINREIKINNDNTDSSLNIIDMIIDSISDECTISIDLTDIKEGLASDKGIKYSYGEFDKNNSVEEIANKLEESAIKTSDELTGKKLMILVEMSSVYDIAYLNEVLNAIQDKSDDSYEAIFS
;
A
#
# COMPACT_ATOMS: atom_id res chain seq x y z
N MET A 1 -6.35 22.48 13.07
CA MET A 1 -5.35 21.44 13.37
C MET A 1 -5.75 20.30 12.45
N GLU A 2 -4.97 20.09 11.41
CA GLU A 2 -5.15 18.93 10.56
C GLU A 2 -4.77 17.70 11.39
N GLU A 3 -5.62 16.70 11.39
CA GLU A 3 -5.37 15.46 12.12
C GLU A 3 -4.25 14.69 11.39
N VAL A 4 -3.15 14.47 12.09
CA VAL A 4 -2.09 13.60 11.62
C VAL A 4 -2.67 12.19 11.51
N LYS A 5 -2.68 11.62 10.32
CA LYS A 5 -3.21 10.27 10.08
C LYS A 5 -2.25 9.24 10.66
N ASN A 6 -2.71 8.49 11.64
CA ASN A 6 -1.89 7.49 12.31
C ASN A 6 -1.83 6.19 11.51
N THR A 7 -0.65 5.84 11.04
CA THR A 7 -0.40 4.59 10.32
C THR A 7 0.26 3.57 11.23
N LYS A 8 -0.23 2.33 11.18
CA LYS A 8 0.33 1.20 11.93
C LYS A 8 0.67 0.05 10.98
N LEU A 9 1.87 -0.49 11.11
CA LEU A 9 2.34 -1.67 10.39
C LEU A 9 2.47 -2.86 11.36
N ILE A 10 1.82 -3.98 11.05
CA ILE A 10 1.78 -5.17 11.90
C ILE A 10 2.35 -6.36 11.15
N GLY A 11 3.39 -6.99 11.73
CA GLY A 11 3.89 -8.28 11.28
C GLY A 11 3.20 -9.44 12.00
N ILE A 12 2.59 -10.36 11.26
CA ILE A 12 1.82 -11.49 11.79
C ILE A 12 2.44 -12.82 11.37
N GLY A 13 2.72 -13.66 12.34
CA GLY A 13 3.44 -14.91 12.13
C GLY A 13 4.93 -14.70 11.82
N ASN A 14 5.67 -15.78 11.67
CA ASN A 14 7.12 -15.70 11.55
C ASN A 14 7.57 -14.92 10.30
N GLU A 15 6.94 -15.18 9.16
CA GLU A 15 7.31 -14.53 7.89
C GLU A 15 6.87 -13.07 7.86
N GLY A 16 5.65 -12.77 8.34
CA GLY A 16 5.18 -11.39 8.46
C GLY A 16 6.03 -10.55 9.40
N ILE A 17 6.44 -11.11 10.55
CA ILE A 17 7.34 -10.43 11.49
C ILE A 17 8.71 -10.18 10.86
N LYS A 18 9.28 -11.18 10.16
CA LYS A 18 10.55 -11.02 9.47
C LYS A 18 10.49 -9.90 8.41
N LYS A 19 9.41 -9.87 7.61
CA LYS A 19 9.22 -8.83 6.60
C LYS A 19 9.07 -7.45 7.25
N LEU A 20 8.31 -7.35 8.35
CA LEU A 20 8.19 -6.10 9.11
C LEU A 20 9.56 -5.61 9.57
N GLU A 21 10.42 -6.48 10.10
CA GLU A 21 11.77 -6.10 10.56
C GLU A 21 12.67 -5.61 9.41
N GLU A 22 12.53 -6.19 8.22
CA GLU A 22 13.23 -5.71 7.02
C GLU A 22 12.76 -4.31 6.61
N VAL A 23 11.46 -4.05 6.67
CA VAL A 23 10.83 -2.75 6.37
C VAL A 23 11.18 -1.72 7.44
N GLU A 24 11.00 -2.06 8.72
CA GLU A 24 11.29 -1.19 9.87
C GLU A 24 12.73 -0.65 9.86
N SER A 25 13.69 -1.45 9.37
CA SER A 25 15.08 -1.02 9.25
C SER A 25 15.32 0.11 8.24
N LYS A 26 14.38 0.32 7.32
CA LYS A 26 14.47 1.29 6.21
C LYS A 26 13.50 2.47 6.37
N ILE A 27 12.34 2.27 7.00
CA ILE A 27 11.29 3.29 7.20
C ILE A 27 11.36 3.78 8.66
N VAL A 28 12.45 4.38 9.06
CA VAL A 28 12.64 4.85 10.43
C VAL A 28 11.73 6.06 10.71
N GLU A 29 10.97 6.01 11.82
CA GLU A 29 10.29 7.12 12.51
C GLU A 29 8.86 7.52 12.06
N LYS A 30 8.35 7.07 10.92
CA LYS A 30 7.03 7.51 10.43
C LYS A 30 5.87 6.59 10.83
N ILE A 31 6.12 5.36 11.28
CA ILE A 31 5.10 4.32 11.45
C ILE A 31 5.22 3.64 12.80
N ASP A 32 4.08 3.49 13.48
CA ASP A 32 3.98 2.62 14.65
C ASP A 32 3.96 1.14 14.20
N THR A 33 4.77 0.30 14.85
CA THR A 33 4.92 -1.11 14.49
C THR A 33 4.53 -2.05 15.62
N GLU A 34 3.94 -3.20 15.27
CA GLU A 34 3.58 -4.26 16.23
C GLU A 34 3.89 -5.65 15.63
N LYS A 35 4.35 -6.56 16.48
CA LYS A 35 4.69 -7.95 16.14
C LYS A 35 3.71 -8.91 16.81
N ILE A 36 2.97 -9.68 16.03
CA ILE A 36 2.01 -10.66 16.53
C ILE A 36 2.47 -12.06 16.18
N ASN A 37 2.93 -12.79 17.21
CA ASN A 37 3.22 -14.22 17.07
C ASN A 37 1.90 -15.01 16.97
N ILE A 38 1.86 -16.06 16.14
CA ILE A 38 0.68 -16.92 15.96
C ILE A 38 0.16 -17.58 17.26
N ASN A 39 0.99 -17.70 18.28
CA ASN A 39 0.60 -18.24 19.59
C ASN A 39 0.07 -17.17 20.56
N LYS A 40 0.05 -15.89 20.17
CA LYS A 40 -0.49 -14.82 20.99
C LYS A 40 -2.01 -14.92 21.03
N ASP A 41 -2.59 -14.76 22.20
CA ASP A 41 -4.04 -14.61 22.34
C ASP A 41 -4.45 -13.23 21.77
N VAL A 42 -5.21 -13.27 20.68
CA VAL A 42 -5.69 -12.08 19.98
C VAL A 42 -7.18 -11.93 20.28
N ASP A 43 -7.48 -11.50 21.49
CA ASP A 43 -8.85 -11.24 21.92
C ASP A 43 -9.35 -9.84 21.43
N LYS A 44 -10.64 -9.58 21.65
CA LYS A 44 -11.27 -8.33 21.22
C LYS A 44 -10.68 -7.10 21.90
N ASP A 45 -10.28 -7.18 23.14
CA ASP A 45 -9.78 -6.03 23.90
C ASP A 45 -8.36 -5.69 23.44
N TYR A 46 -7.55 -6.72 23.15
CA TYR A 46 -6.25 -6.52 22.50
C TYR A 46 -6.39 -5.83 21.14
N VAL A 47 -7.27 -6.31 20.26
CA VAL A 47 -7.46 -5.71 18.93
C VAL A 47 -8.03 -4.29 19.02
N ARG A 48 -8.90 -4.02 20.01
CA ARG A 48 -9.39 -2.65 20.26
C ARG A 48 -8.26 -1.69 20.60
N ALA A 49 -7.38 -2.09 21.51
CA ALA A 49 -6.22 -1.27 21.90
C ALA A 49 -5.25 -1.09 20.72
N LEU A 50 -5.07 -2.14 19.91
CA LEU A 50 -4.22 -2.11 18.73
C LEU A 50 -4.69 -1.09 17.68
N LEU A 51 -6.01 -0.94 17.49
CA LEU A 51 -6.63 -0.09 16.49
C LEU A 51 -7.04 1.30 17.04
N ASP A 52 -6.70 1.62 18.28
CA ASP A 52 -7.06 2.90 18.87
C ASP A 52 -6.26 4.04 18.22
N GLY A 53 -6.97 5.02 17.66
CA GLY A 53 -6.38 6.14 16.95
C GLY A 53 -5.74 5.79 15.59
N VAL A 54 -5.90 4.58 15.07
CA VAL A 54 -5.35 4.16 13.78
C VAL A 54 -6.28 4.53 12.64
N ASP A 55 -5.75 5.17 11.60
CA ASP A 55 -6.45 5.50 10.36
C ASP A 55 -6.08 4.53 9.22
N ILE A 56 -4.82 4.11 9.17
CA ILE A 56 -4.28 3.20 8.16
C ILE A 56 -3.60 2.03 8.85
N LEU A 57 -3.99 0.84 8.45
CA LEU A 57 -3.46 -0.42 8.96
C LEU A 57 -2.82 -1.21 7.83
N LEU A 58 -1.53 -1.48 7.95
CA LEU A 58 -0.77 -2.33 7.04
C LEU A 58 -0.45 -3.64 7.75
N LEU A 59 -0.72 -4.78 7.10
CA LEU A 59 -0.54 -6.11 7.68
C LEU A 59 0.41 -6.93 6.81
N THR A 60 1.57 -7.31 7.32
CA THR A 60 2.46 -8.26 6.64
C THR A 60 2.26 -9.66 7.19
N TYR A 61 1.98 -10.63 6.32
CA TYR A 61 1.69 -12.02 6.71
C TYR A 61 1.88 -12.99 5.55
N ASN A 62 1.89 -14.29 5.83
CA ASN A 62 1.80 -15.32 4.82
C ASN A 62 0.42 -16.00 4.91
N SER A 63 -0.38 -15.92 3.84
CA SER A 63 -1.74 -16.50 3.80
C SER A 63 -1.78 -18.03 3.77
N GLU A 64 -0.65 -18.70 3.51
CA GLU A 64 -0.52 -20.16 3.63
C GLU A 64 -0.43 -20.60 5.11
N ASP A 65 -0.07 -19.68 6.04
CA ASP A 65 -0.18 -19.92 7.47
C ASP A 65 -1.61 -19.65 7.96
N LYS A 66 -2.34 -20.73 8.21
CA LYS A 66 -3.75 -20.65 8.61
C LYS A 66 -3.98 -19.88 9.92
N GLN A 67 -3.02 -19.92 10.84
CA GLN A 67 -3.15 -19.20 12.11
C GLN A 67 -2.90 -17.71 11.90
N ALA A 68 -1.90 -17.35 11.10
CA ALA A 68 -1.68 -15.96 10.72
C ALA A 68 -2.91 -15.39 9.99
N LEU A 69 -3.47 -16.13 9.03
CA LEU A 69 -4.65 -15.72 8.28
C LEU A 69 -5.89 -15.51 9.19
N GLN A 70 -6.08 -16.36 10.20
CA GLN A 70 -7.16 -16.17 11.18
C GLN A 70 -6.98 -14.87 11.99
N ILE A 71 -5.75 -14.55 12.38
CA ILE A 71 -5.44 -13.30 13.09
C ILE A 71 -5.69 -12.10 12.17
N VAL A 72 -5.21 -12.15 10.94
CA VAL A 72 -5.47 -11.11 9.91
C VAL A 72 -6.96 -10.87 9.76
N ASN A 73 -7.76 -11.92 9.63
CA ASN A 73 -9.20 -11.81 9.45
C ASN A 73 -9.91 -11.21 10.69
N ALA A 74 -9.47 -11.58 11.90
CA ALA A 74 -10.00 -11.01 13.13
C ALA A 74 -9.70 -9.51 13.27
N ILE A 75 -8.48 -9.11 12.96
CA ILE A 75 -8.05 -7.71 12.99
C ILE A 75 -8.77 -6.93 11.88
N GLY A 76 -8.81 -7.47 10.67
CA GLY A 76 -9.47 -6.83 9.51
C GLY A 76 -10.95 -6.60 9.72
N TYR A 77 -11.66 -7.57 10.31
CA TYR A 77 -13.08 -7.41 10.67
C TYR A 77 -13.30 -6.22 11.62
N MET A 78 -12.46 -6.08 12.66
CA MET A 78 -12.59 -4.98 13.60
C MET A 78 -12.10 -3.64 13.03
N ALA A 79 -11.15 -3.66 12.10
CA ALA A 79 -10.72 -2.49 11.35
C ALA A 79 -11.84 -1.95 10.45
N ASP A 80 -12.55 -2.85 9.76
CA ASP A 80 -13.71 -2.50 8.91
C ASP A 80 -14.83 -1.85 9.75
N GLU A 81 -15.19 -2.43 10.92
CA GLU A 81 -16.17 -1.84 11.85
C GLU A 81 -15.80 -0.42 12.30
N ARG A 82 -14.51 -0.08 12.33
CA ARG A 82 -13.97 1.22 12.75
C ARG A 82 -13.64 2.15 11.58
N ARG A 83 -13.88 1.71 10.35
CA ARG A 83 -13.54 2.45 9.13
C ARG A 83 -12.05 2.72 8.96
N VAL A 84 -11.20 1.91 9.56
CA VAL A 84 -9.75 1.93 9.36
C VAL A 84 -9.45 1.38 7.97
N LEU A 85 -8.62 2.08 7.17
CA LEU A 85 -8.12 1.53 5.93
C LEU A 85 -7.18 0.38 6.24
N SER A 86 -7.49 -0.83 5.77
CA SER A 86 -6.67 -2.02 6.00
C SER A 86 -6.13 -2.58 4.70
N VAL A 87 -4.81 -2.72 4.62
CA VAL A 87 -4.08 -3.28 3.47
C VAL A 87 -3.24 -4.46 3.93
N GLY A 88 -3.49 -5.62 3.36
CA GLY A 88 -2.72 -6.83 3.59
C GLY A 88 -1.61 -6.96 2.57
N LEU A 89 -0.41 -7.21 3.04
CA LEU A 89 0.78 -7.51 2.25
C LEU A 89 1.06 -9.01 2.39
N ASP A 90 0.49 -9.81 1.48
CA ASP A 90 0.60 -11.27 1.50
C ASP A 90 1.91 -11.75 0.90
N LEU A 91 2.69 -12.46 1.69
CA LEU A 91 4.01 -13.02 1.36
C LEU A 91 3.94 -14.46 0.81
N SER A 92 2.76 -15.02 0.66
CA SER A 92 2.59 -16.39 0.16
C SER A 92 2.98 -16.52 -1.31
N GLU A 93 3.40 -17.70 -1.72
CA GLU A 93 3.64 -18.01 -3.13
C GLU A 93 2.33 -18.25 -3.88
N LYS A 94 1.31 -18.77 -3.20
CA LYS A 94 0.03 -19.12 -3.79
C LYS A 94 -0.98 -17.99 -3.62
N GLU A 95 -1.88 -17.89 -4.56
CA GLU A 95 -3.03 -17.00 -4.47
C GLU A 95 -3.93 -17.41 -3.29
N ASN A 96 -4.21 -16.43 -2.41
CA ASN A 96 -5.15 -16.63 -1.33
C ASN A 96 -6.59 -16.69 -1.88
N LYS A 97 -7.24 -17.84 -1.69
CA LYS A 97 -8.64 -18.04 -2.11
C LYS A 97 -9.65 -17.83 -0.98
N ASN A 98 -9.17 -17.52 0.22
CA ASN A 98 -10.05 -17.26 1.35
C ASN A 98 -10.50 -15.80 1.31
N GLU A 99 -11.76 -15.57 1.59
CA GLU A 99 -12.28 -14.23 1.80
C GLU A 99 -11.78 -13.72 3.17
N ILE A 100 -11.10 -12.58 3.15
CA ILE A 100 -10.64 -11.88 4.36
C ILE A 100 -11.23 -10.48 4.42
N LYS A 101 -11.51 -10.01 5.63
CA LYS A 101 -12.16 -8.72 5.88
C LYS A 101 -11.14 -7.58 5.98
N ILE A 102 -10.41 -7.35 4.88
CA ILE A 102 -9.53 -6.19 4.70
C ILE A 102 -9.93 -5.44 3.42
N ASN A 103 -9.60 -4.17 3.33
CA ASN A 103 -9.95 -3.36 2.16
C ASN A 103 -9.21 -3.83 0.91
N ARG A 104 -7.94 -4.25 1.05
CA ARG A 104 -7.15 -4.75 -0.05
C ARG A 104 -6.11 -5.76 0.41
N GLU A 105 -5.94 -6.83 -0.35
CA GLU A 105 -4.79 -7.73 -0.28
C GLU A 105 -3.87 -7.47 -1.49
N ILE A 106 -2.60 -7.23 -1.20
CA ILE A 106 -1.55 -7.05 -2.20
C ILE A 106 -0.55 -8.18 -2.02
N LYS A 107 -0.35 -8.96 -3.07
CA LYS A 107 0.64 -10.03 -3.06
C LYS A 107 2.03 -9.44 -3.27
N ILE A 108 2.95 -9.76 -2.38
CA ILE A 108 4.32 -9.26 -2.40
C ILE A 108 5.26 -10.43 -2.61
N ASN A 109 6.15 -10.31 -3.58
CA ASN A 109 7.19 -11.30 -3.76
C ASN A 109 8.22 -11.18 -2.64
N ASN A 110 8.51 -12.28 -1.95
CA ASN A 110 9.48 -12.34 -0.85
C ASN A 110 10.89 -11.87 -1.23
N ASP A 111 11.27 -12.04 -2.49
CA ASP A 111 12.59 -11.66 -2.98
C ASP A 111 12.74 -10.15 -3.23
N ASN A 112 11.65 -9.38 -3.14
CA ASN A 112 11.67 -7.95 -3.46
C ASN A 112 11.16 -7.09 -2.29
N THR A 113 12.05 -6.84 -1.33
CA THR A 113 11.79 -5.94 -0.19
C THR A 113 11.50 -4.52 -0.67
N ASP A 114 12.13 -4.06 -1.74
CA ASP A 114 11.96 -2.72 -2.26
C ASP A 114 10.53 -2.48 -2.78
N SER A 115 9.91 -3.48 -3.42
CA SER A 115 8.49 -3.37 -3.83
C SER A 115 7.54 -3.18 -2.65
N SER A 116 7.79 -3.85 -1.53
CA SER A 116 6.97 -3.70 -0.33
C SER A 116 7.10 -2.30 0.26
N LEU A 117 8.33 -1.78 0.30
CA LEU A 117 8.62 -0.43 0.76
C LEU A 117 7.93 0.60 -0.09
N ASN A 118 8.06 0.51 -1.41
CA ASN A 118 7.48 1.46 -2.34
C ASN A 118 5.95 1.55 -2.22
N ILE A 119 5.26 0.42 -2.01
CA ILE A 119 3.81 0.43 -1.77
C ILE A 119 3.46 1.09 -0.45
N ILE A 120 4.21 0.78 0.61
CA ILE A 120 3.99 1.35 1.93
C ILE A 120 4.24 2.87 1.90
N ASP A 121 5.37 3.29 1.34
CA ASP A 121 5.71 4.71 1.20
C ASP A 121 4.66 5.43 0.36
N MET A 122 4.26 4.90 -0.78
CA MET A 122 3.22 5.49 -1.62
C MET A 122 1.91 5.72 -0.84
N ILE A 123 1.47 4.74 -0.05
CA ILE A 123 0.22 4.87 0.73
C ILE A 123 0.37 5.94 1.82
N ILE A 124 1.50 5.98 2.51
CA ILE A 124 1.74 6.92 3.62
C ILE A 124 1.97 8.33 3.11
N ASP A 125 2.86 8.47 2.14
CA ASP A 125 3.29 9.78 1.67
C ASP A 125 2.18 10.49 0.90
N SER A 126 1.34 9.74 0.14
CA SER A 126 0.20 10.32 -0.60
C SER A 126 -0.85 11.02 0.27
N ILE A 127 -0.90 10.72 1.56
CA ILE A 127 -1.84 11.32 2.53
C ILE A 127 -1.14 12.17 3.58
N SER A 128 0.19 12.30 3.50
CA SER A 128 0.94 13.07 4.47
C SER A 128 0.74 14.58 4.28
N ASP A 129 0.85 15.33 5.36
CA ASP A 129 0.79 16.81 5.32
C ASP A 129 2.02 17.43 4.62
N GLU A 130 3.04 16.62 4.34
CA GLU A 130 4.24 17.04 3.60
C GLU A 130 4.00 17.09 2.08
N CYS A 131 2.95 16.42 1.59
CA CYS A 131 2.57 16.48 0.19
C CYS A 131 2.01 17.86 -0.19
N THR A 132 2.43 18.38 -1.33
CA THR A 132 1.88 19.63 -1.89
C THR A 132 0.40 19.46 -2.26
N ILE A 133 0.02 18.28 -2.69
CA ILE A 133 -1.35 17.86 -3.01
C ILE A 133 -1.57 16.54 -2.26
N SER A 134 -2.21 16.58 -1.10
CA SER A 134 -2.53 15.37 -0.34
C SER A 134 -3.80 14.71 -0.84
N ILE A 135 -3.80 13.39 -0.95
CA ILE A 135 -4.98 12.60 -1.32
C ILE A 135 -5.84 12.37 -0.06
N ASP A 136 -7.16 12.48 -0.19
CA ASP A 136 -8.07 12.13 0.90
C ASP A 136 -8.04 10.63 1.18
N LEU A 137 -8.11 10.26 2.46
CA LEU A 137 -8.13 8.85 2.87
C LEU A 137 -9.31 8.09 2.24
N THR A 138 -10.42 8.78 1.94
CA THR A 138 -11.58 8.18 1.27
C THR A 138 -11.25 7.79 -0.16
N ASP A 139 -10.51 8.64 -0.89
CA ASP A 139 -10.11 8.36 -2.27
C ASP A 139 -9.14 7.17 -2.33
N ILE A 140 -8.23 7.07 -1.36
CA ILE A 140 -7.35 5.90 -1.23
C ILE A 140 -8.16 4.64 -0.92
N LYS A 141 -9.10 4.70 0.01
CA LYS A 141 -10.00 3.58 0.31
C LYS A 141 -10.76 3.12 -0.93
N GLU A 142 -11.32 4.04 -1.68
CA GLU A 142 -12.03 3.72 -2.92
C GLU A 142 -11.09 3.15 -3.99
N GLY A 143 -9.88 3.70 -4.12
CA GLY A 143 -8.85 3.20 -5.04
C GLY A 143 -8.39 1.78 -4.70
N LEU A 144 -8.29 1.46 -3.41
CA LEU A 144 -7.89 0.14 -2.94
C LEU A 144 -9.05 -0.85 -2.75
N ALA A 145 -10.30 -0.41 -2.71
CA ALA A 145 -11.47 -1.24 -2.41
C ALA A 145 -11.96 -2.16 -3.55
N SER A 146 -11.16 -2.39 -4.58
CA SER A 146 -11.54 -3.28 -5.68
C SER A 146 -11.26 -4.76 -5.30
N ASP A 147 -12.16 -5.68 -5.67
CA ASP A 147 -12.07 -7.12 -5.37
C ASP A 147 -10.98 -7.86 -6.14
N LYS A 148 -10.30 -7.19 -7.07
CA LYS A 148 -9.34 -7.81 -7.99
C LYS A 148 -7.97 -7.14 -7.89
N GLY A 149 -6.96 -7.75 -8.51
CA GLY A 149 -5.58 -7.34 -8.39
C GLY A 149 -5.30 -5.86 -8.66
N ILE A 150 -4.14 -5.43 -8.28
CA ILE A 150 -3.58 -4.12 -8.63
C ILE A 150 -2.39 -4.28 -9.56
N LYS A 151 -2.13 -3.26 -10.35
CA LYS A 151 -0.89 -3.09 -11.11
C LYS A 151 -0.16 -1.90 -10.48
N TYR A 152 1.09 -2.07 -10.14
CA TYR A 152 1.91 -1.01 -9.58
C TYR A 152 3.30 -1.02 -10.17
N SER A 153 3.95 0.12 -10.21
CA SER A 153 5.33 0.28 -10.62
C SER A 153 6.00 1.38 -9.82
N TYR A 154 7.31 1.33 -9.78
CA TYR A 154 8.16 2.33 -9.15
C TYR A 154 9.35 2.63 -10.05
N GLY A 155 9.82 3.86 -10.06
CA GLY A 155 11.02 4.24 -10.78
C GLY A 155 11.58 5.56 -10.30
N GLU A 156 12.90 5.64 -10.27
CA GLU A 156 13.65 6.86 -10.04
C GLU A 156 14.18 7.39 -11.37
N PHE A 157 13.96 8.67 -11.62
CA PHE A 157 14.30 9.30 -12.88
C PHE A 157 15.05 10.60 -12.66
N ASP A 158 15.98 10.90 -13.54
CA ASP A 158 16.67 12.18 -13.56
C ASP A 158 16.05 13.13 -14.60
N LYS A 159 16.43 14.41 -14.52
CA LYS A 159 15.93 15.46 -15.41
C LYS A 159 16.26 15.27 -16.90
N ASN A 160 17.11 14.30 -17.26
CA ASN A 160 17.47 14.03 -18.66
C ASN A 160 16.55 12.97 -19.27
N ASN A 161 15.77 12.26 -18.45
CA ASN A 161 14.77 11.34 -18.96
C ASN A 161 13.63 12.12 -19.61
N SER A 162 13.27 11.71 -20.83
CA SER A 162 12.08 12.26 -21.48
C SER A 162 10.82 11.71 -20.80
N VAL A 163 9.74 12.47 -20.88
CA VAL A 163 8.43 12.07 -20.35
C VAL A 163 7.98 10.71 -20.88
N GLU A 164 8.24 10.44 -22.17
CA GLU A 164 7.92 9.16 -22.80
C GLU A 164 8.78 8.01 -22.26
N GLU A 165 10.07 8.24 -21.99
CA GLU A 165 10.96 7.24 -21.36
C GLU A 165 10.50 6.90 -19.95
N ILE A 166 10.05 7.89 -19.15
CA ILE A 166 9.51 7.68 -17.81
C ILE A 166 8.29 6.76 -17.88
N ALA A 167 7.31 7.12 -18.69
CA ALA A 167 6.08 6.35 -18.84
C ALA A 167 6.33 4.92 -19.34
N ASN A 168 7.22 4.74 -20.32
CA ASN A 168 7.58 3.42 -20.83
C ASN A 168 8.26 2.55 -19.77
N LYS A 169 9.23 3.08 -19.01
CA LYS A 169 9.92 2.34 -17.97
C LYS A 169 8.99 1.93 -16.83
N LEU A 170 8.06 2.80 -16.43
CA LEU A 170 7.06 2.46 -15.43
C LEU A 170 6.12 1.36 -15.93
N GLU A 171 5.70 1.39 -17.18
CA GLU A 171 4.87 0.34 -17.77
C GLU A 171 5.62 -0.99 -17.88
N GLU A 172 6.88 -0.97 -18.33
CA GLU A 172 7.72 -2.16 -18.46
C GLU A 172 8.06 -2.82 -17.11
N SER A 173 8.24 -2.01 -16.06
CA SER A 173 8.55 -2.49 -14.70
C SER A 173 7.30 -2.85 -13.89
N ALA A 174 6.11 -2.68 -14.43
CA ALA A 174 4.88 -2.85 -13.70
C ALA A 174 4.65 -4.30 -13.25
N ILE A 175 4.33 -4.45 -11.98
CA ILE A 175 3.99 -5.72 -11.33
C ILE A 175 2.47 -5.80 -11.22
N LYS A 176 1.91 -6.93 -11.65
CA LYS A 176 0.49 -7.24 -11.48
C LYS A 176 0.31 -8.28 -10.38
N THR A 177 -0.60 -8.04 -9.48
CA THR A 177 -0.91 -8.98 -8.39
C THR A 177 -1.97 -10.01 -8.80
N SER A 178 -2.67 -9.79 -9.91
CA SER A 178 -3.62 -10.71 -10.54
C SER A 178 -3.73 -10.46 -12.03
N ASP A 179 -4.12 -11.46 -12.81
CA ASP A 179 -4.40 -11.33 -14.24
C ASP A 179 -5.68 -10.51 -14.50
N GLU A 180 -6.59 -10.45 -13.53
CA GLU A 180 -7.81 -9.67 -13.60
C GLU A 180 -7.66 -8.35 -12.82
N LEU A 181 -7.61 -7.23 -13.54
CA LEU A 181 -7.63 -5.89 -12.99
C LEU A 181 -9.00 -5.27 -13.24
N THR A 182 -9.71 -4.91 -12.19
CA THR A 182 -11.07 -4.34 -12.32
C THR A 182 -11.20 -2.91 -11.84
N GLY A 183 -10.17 -2.38 -11.20
CA GLY A 183 -10.15 -0.98 -10.77
C GLY A 183 -10.09 -0.05 -11.99
N LYS A 184 -10.74 1.11 -11.86
CA LYS A 184 -10.65 2.21 -12.83
C LYS A 184 -9.95 3.42 -12.22
N LYS A 185 -9.22 3.25 -11.14
CA LYS A 185 -8.48 4.32 -10.48
C LYS A 185 -6.99 4.09 -10.62
N LEU A 186 -6.29 5.14 -10.97
CA LEU A 186 -4.84 5.21 -11.08
C LEU A 186 -4.33 6.16 -10.00
N MET A 187 -3.53 5.66 -9.07
CA MET A 187 -2.86 6.49 -8.07
C MET A 187 -1.42 6.75 -8.54
N ILE A 188 -1.02 8.01 -8.56
CA ILE A 188 0.33 8.42 -8.95
C ILE A 188 0.88 9.29 -7.82
N LEU A 189 1.98 8.85 -7.21
CA LEU A 189 2.77 9.67 -6.30
C LEU A 189 4.04 10.13 -7.02
N VAL A 190 4.33 11.42 -6.98
CA VAL A 190 5.53 12.01 -7.57
C VAL A 190 6.32 12.74 -6.50
N GLU A 191 7.46 12.20 -6.13
CA GLU A 191 8.44 12.87 -5.28
C GLU A 191 9.48 13.59 -6.13
N MET A 192 9.74 14.86 -5.80
CA MET A 192 10.69 15.68 -6.55
C MET A 192 11.78 16.24 -5.63
N SER A 193 13.03 16.03 -6.01
CA SER A 193 14.18 16.58 -5.27
C SER A 193 14.40 18.09 -5.47
N SER A 194 13.67 18.71 -6.40
CA SER A 194 13.76 20.15 -6.69
C SER A 194 12.43 20.65 -7.26
N VAL A 195 12.24 21.98 -7.23
CA VAL A 195 11.06 22.59 -7.83
C VAL A 195 11.10 22.42 -9.36
N TYR A 196 10.16 21.70 -9.89
CA TYR A 196 9.92 21.52 -11.32
C TYR A 196 8.79 22.46 -11.79
N ASP A 197 8.77 22.72 -13.09
CA ASP A 197 7.65 23.42 -13.72
C ASP A 197 6.39 22.53 -13.65
N ILE A 198 5.28 23.10 -13.22
CA ILE A 198 3.96 22.46 -13.20
C ILE A 198 3.59 21.90 -14.60
N ALA A 199 4.01 22.57 -15.68
CA ALA A 199 3.79 22.09 -17.02
C ALA A 199 4.49 20.74 -17.26
N TYR A 200 5.73 20.59 -16.83
CA TYR A 200 6.46 19.33 -16.95
C TYR A 200 5.80 18.21 -16.12
N LEU A 201 5.38 18.51 -14.91
CA LEU A 201 4.65 17.53 -14.08
C LEU A 201 3.37 17.06 -14.78
N ASN A 202 2.58 17.98 -15.34
CA ASN A 202 1.38 17.61 -16.08
C ASN A 202 1.68 16.74 -17.31
N GLU A 203 2.78 17.01 -18.02
CA GLU A 203 3.19 16.15 -19.15
C GLU A 203 3.53 14.73 -18.69
N VAL A 204 4.25 14.58 -17.56
CA VAL A 204 4.58 13.27 -16.99
C VAL A 204 3.31 12.52 -16.57
N LEU A 205 2.40 13.18 -15.86
CA LEU A 205 1.13 12.57 -15.40
C LEU A 205 0.27 12.12 -16.60
N ASN A 206 0.14 12.95 -17.62
CA ASN A 206 -0.60 12.60 -18.84
C ASN A 206 0.02 11.40 -19.55
N ALA A 207 1.35 11.37 -19.71
CA ALA A 207 2.02 10.26 -20.38
C ALA A 207 1.87 8.93 -19.61
N ILE A 208 1.89 8.95 -18.28
CA ILE A 208 1.62 7.78 -17.45
C ILE A 208 0.17 7.34 -17.62
N GLN A 209 -0.78 8.27 -17.59
CA GLN A 209 -2.20 7.98 -17.78
C GLN A 209 -2.48 7.39 -19.15
N ASP A 210 -1.94 7.96 -20.23
CA ASP A 210 -2.08 7.48 -21.61
C ASP A 210 -1.57 6.04 -21.78
N LYS A 211 -0.50 5.67 -21.07
CA LYS A 211 0.03 4.28 -21.06
C LYS A 211 -0.80 3.32 -20.23
N SER A 212 -1.48 3.83 -19.21
CA SER A 212 -2.24 3.01 -18.28
C SER A 212 -3.66 2.67 -18.73
N ASP A 213 -4.12 3.21 -19.85
CA ASP A 213 -5.48 3.18 -20.39
C ASP A 213 -6.28 4.46 -20.03
N ASP A 214 -6.74 5.18 -21.03
CA ASP A 214 -7.52 6.44 -20.91
C ASP A 214 -8.82 6.32 -20.09
N SER A 215 -9.25 5.10 -19.77
CA SER A 215 -10.46 4.85 -18.97
C SER A 215 -10.29 5.02 -17.46
N TYR A 216 -9.05 5.21 -16.98
CA TYR A 216 -8.77 5.34 -15.56
C TYR A 216 -8.96 6.77 -15.06
N GLU A 217 -9.61 6.90 -13.90
CA GLU A 217 -9.62 8.14 -13.13
C GLU A 217 -8.28 8.28 -12.39
N ALA A 218 -7.48 9.27 -12.76
CA ALA A 218 -6.18 9.51 -12.13
C ALA A 218 -6.33 10.35 -10.86
N ILE A 219 -5.73 9.86 -9.77
CA ILE A 219 -5.55 10.57 -8.50
C ILE A 219 -4.04 10.73 -8.34
N PHE A 220 -3.56 11.93 -8.04
CA PHE A 220 -2.14 12.19 -7.90
C PHE A 220 -1.82 13.05 -6.66
N SER A 221 -0.63 12.81 -6.12
CA SER A 221 -0.05 13.52 -5.00
C SER A 221 1.39 13.88 -5.27
#